data_aee349152d38fd8435dfce01f4929b64
#
_entry.id   aee349152d38fd8435dfce01f4929b64
#
_cell.length_a   1.000
_cell.length_b   1.000
_cell.length_c   1.000
_cell.angle_alpha   90.00
_cell.angle_beta   90.00
_cell.angle_gamma   90.00
#
_symmetry.space_group_name_H-M   'P 1'
#
loop_
_entity.id
_entity.type
_entity.pdbx_description
1 polymer ?
#
loop_
_entity_poly.entity_id
_entity_poly.type
_entity_poly.pdbx_seq_one_letter_code
_entity_poly.pdbx_strand_id
1 'polypeptide(L)'
;MDEELNDDDWKALSSVPTVIFFHFSYIFAKIGPQSAEKLATRIASVMASHPLNRYVFFIQQADADRCLKSYRVFRKALSARVHFLKGGCASAVWNADASQMQADALAFPFSYEIWEG
;
A
#
# COMPACT_ATOMS: atom_id res chain seq x y z
N MET A 1 9.49 -6.77 -6.93
CA MET A 1 8.37 -6.30 -7.13
C MET A 1 8.22 -5.32 -8.19
N ASP A 2 8.49 -5.57 -9.18
CA ASP A 2 8.30 -4.79 -10.14
C ASP A 2 7.13 -4.95 -10.78
N GLU A 3 6.29 -5.46 -10.08
CA GLU A 3 5.01 -5.62 -10.45
C GLU A 3 4.35 -4.36 -10.66
N GLU A 4 5.04 -3.26 -10.53
CA GLU A 4 4.46 -2.08 -10.88
C GLU A 4 4.05 -2.11 -12.30
N LEU A 5 2.95 -1.51 -12.62
CA LEU A 5 2.40 -1.43 -13.96
C LEU A 5 3.35 -0.73 -14.90
N ASN A 6 3.40 -1.15 -16.15
CA ASN A 6 4.18 -0.44 -17.16
C ASN A 6 3.40 0.78 -17.66
N ASP A 7 4.00 1.57 -18.53
CA ASP A 7 3.39 2.82 -18.97
C ASP A 7 2.07 2.62 -19.72
N ASP A 8 1.96 1.54 -20.48
CA ASP A 8 0.71 1.27 -21.20
C ASP A 8 -0.41 0.90 -20.24
N ASP A 9 -0.08 0.17 -19.18
CA ASP A 9 -1.06 -0.19 -18.15
C ASP A 9 -1.56 1.06 -17.44
N TRP A 10 -0.68 1.99 -17.11
CA TRP A 10 -1.06 3.24 -16.49
C TRP A 10 -1.98 4.05 -17.38
N LYS A 11 -1.69 4.09 -18.67
CA LYS A 11 -2.55 4.80 -19.62
C LYS A 11 -3.94 4.17 -19.71
N ALA A 12 -3.99 2.85 -19.73
CA ALA A 12 -5.27 2.14 -19.81
C ALA A 12 -6.12 2.41 -18.59
N LEU A 13 -5.52 2.40 -17.40
CA LEU A 13 -6.25 2.69 -16.16
C LEU A 13 -6.77 4.11 -16.12
N SER A 14 -6.12 5.03 -16.82
CA SER A 14 -6.45 6.45 -16.74
C SER A 14 -7.28 6.95 -17.90
N SER A 15 -7.69 6.10 -18.80
CA SER A 15 -8.41 6.53 -20.02
C SER A 15 -9.85 6.93 -19.75
N VAL A 16 -10.45 6.50 -18.63
CA VAL A 16 -11.83 6.79 -18.28
C VAL A 16 -11.86 7.15 -16.80
N PRO A 17 -12.69 8.14 -16.38
CA PRO A 17 -12.83 8.42 -14.95
C PRO A 17 -13.22 7.16 -14.19
N THR A 18 -12.47 6.82 -13.16
CA THR A 18 -12.66 5.57 -12.47
C THR A 18 -12.10 5.67 -11.04
N VAL A 19 -12.38 4.64 -10.25
CA VAL A 19 -11.78 4.48 -8.93
C VAL A 19 -10.61 3.53 -9.09
N ILE A 20 -9.42 3.97 -8.71
CA ILE A 20 -8.21 3.16 -8.76
C ILE A 20 -7.85 2.78 -7.35
N PHE A 21 -7.70 1.49 -7.12
CA PHE A 21 -7.41 0.95 -5.80
C PHE A 21 -5.98 0.42 -5.80
N PHE A 22 -5.16 0.99 -4.93
CA PHE A 22 -3.79 0.54 -4.75
C PHE A 22 -3.70 -0.26 -3.46
N HIS A 23 -3.32 -1.51 -3.58
CA HIS A 23 -3.13 -2.36 -2.41
C HIS A 23 -1.65 -2.72 -2.29
N PHE A 24 -1.02 -2.27 -1.22
CA PHE A 24 0.37 -2.57 -0.95
C PHE A 24 0.43 -3.49 0.27
N SER A 25 0.87 -4.73 0.04
CA SER A 25 0.92 -5.73 1.10
C SER A 25 2.36 -6.14 1.32
N TYR A 26 2.92 -5.71 2.44
CA TYR A 26 4.28 -6.06 2.88
C TYR A 26 5.38 -5.68 1.88
N ILE A 27 5.13 -4.70 1.04
CA ILE A 27 6.05 -4.34 -0.02
C ILE A 27 7.24 -3.54 0.51
N PHE A 28 7.05 -2.73 1.56
CA PHE A 28 8.08 -1.80 2.00
C PHE A 28 9.25 -2.48 2.69
N ALA A 29 9.08 -3.72 3.10
CA ALA A 29 10.19 -4.52 3.61
C ALA A 29 11.05 -5.09 2.49
N LYS A 30 10.57 -5.01 1.24
CA LYS A 30 11.25 -5.61 0.10
C LYS A 30 11.88 -4.62 -0.84
N ILE A 31 11.52 -3.35 -0.76
CA ILE A 31 12.07 -2.32 -1.63
C ILE A 31 12.85 -1.31 -0.82
N GLY A 32 13.85 -0.70 -1.44
CA GLY A 32 14.64 0.33 -0.77
C GLY A 32 13.96 1.69 -0.83
N PRO A 33 14.50 2.67 -0.09
CA PRO A 33 13.93 4.01 -0.07
C PRO A 33 13.88 4.68 -1.44
N GLN A 34 14.88 4.46 -2.28
CA GLN A 34 14.88 5.07 -3.61
C GLN A 34 13.77 4.51 -4.47
N SER A 35 13.55 3.21 -4.43
CA SER A 35 12.46 2.59 -5.19
C SER A 35 11.11 3.04 -4.66
N ALA A 36 10.98 3.19 -3.36
CA ALA A 36 9.76 3.69 -2.75
C ALA A 36 9.47 5.13 -3.19
N GLU A 37 10.49 5.96 -3.26
CA GLU A 37 10.32 7.34 -3.71
C GLU A 37 9.94 7.39 -5.17
N LYS A 38 10.54 6.59 -6.01
CA LYS A 38 10.19 6.52 -7.43
C LYS A 38 8.76 6.06 -7.62
N LEU A 39 8.32 5.08 -6.87
CA LEU A 39 6.95 4.60 -6.92
C LEU A 39 5.98 5.70 -6.53
N ALA A 40 6.26 6.41 -5.44
CA ALA A 40 5.42 7.50 -4.98
C ALA A 40 5.35 8.62 -6.03
N THR A 41 6.47 8.97 -6.64
CA THR A 41 6.53 10.00 -7.66
C THR A 41 5.68 9.61 -8.87
N ARG A 42 5.75 8.34 -9.27
CA ARG A 42 4.97 7.85 -10.40
C ARG A 42 3.48 7.89 -10.10
N ILE A 43 3.08 7.47 -8.92
CA ILE A 43 1.68 7.53 -8.50
C ILE A 43 1.21 8.99 -8.44
N ALA A 44 2.00 9.87 -7.87
CA ALA A 44 1.65 11.27 -7.79
C ALA A 44 1.47 11.89 -9.19
N SER A 45 2.30 11.50 -10.13
CA SER A 45 2.20 11.97 -11.51
C SER A 45 0.89 11.51 -12.16
N VAL A 46 0.51 10.27 -11.95
CA VAL A 46 -0.76 9.73 -12.47
C VAL A 46 -1.93 10.49 -11.85
N MET A 47 -1.91 10.71 -10.54
CA MET A 47 -2.98 11.43 -9.86
C MET A 47 -3.10 12.85 -10.38
N ALA A 48 -1.99 13.52 -10.62
CA ALA A 48 -2.00 14.88 -11.14
C ALA A 48 -2.52 14.94 -12.57
N SER A 49 -2.23 13.92 -13.37
CA SER A 49 -2.65 13.87 -14.76
C SER A 49 -4.11 13.47 -14.93
N HIS A 50 -4.69 12.85 -13.94
CA HIS A 50 -6.06 12.35 -14.02
C HIS A 50 -6.85 12.75 -12.77
N PRO A 51 -7.12 14.04 -12.59
CA PRO A 51 -7.73 14.53 -11.34
C PRO A 51 -9.18 14.13 -11.15
N LEU A 52 -9.84 13.63 -12.21
CA LEU A 52 -11.21 13.17 -12.07
C LEU A 52 -11.32 11.75 -11.54
N ASN A 53 -10.22 11.03 -11.49
CA ASN A 53 -10.24 9.70 -10.91
C ASN A 53 -10.22 9.79 -9.39
N ARG A 54 -10.76 8.78 -8.75
CA ARG A 54 -10.62 8.62 -7.30
C ARG A 54 -9.56 7.57 -7.03
N TYR A 55 -8.80 7.78 -5.98
CA TYR A 55 -7.69 6.89 -5.65
C TYR A 55 -7.85 6.43 -4.21
N VAL A 56 -7.81 5.14 -4.01
CA VAL A 56 -7.90 4.55 -2.67
C VAL A 56 -6.67 3.70 -2.46
N PHE A 57 -6.01 3.90 -1.33
CA PHE A 57 -4.80 3.17 -1.00
C PHE A 57 -5.07 2.34 0.24
N PHE A 58 -4.73 1.08 0.19
CA PHE A 58 -4.76 0.23 1.36
C PHE A 58 -3.35 -0.32 1.56
N ILE A 59 -2.74 0.02 2.69
CA ILE A 59 -1.38 -0.37 2.99
C ILE A 59 -1.42 -1.32 4.18
N GLN A 60 -0.83 -2.49 4.00
CA GLN A 60 -0.76 -3.51 5.02
C GLN A 60 0.70 -3.95 5.17
N GLN A 61 1.18 -4.02 6.39
CA GLN A 61 2.56 -4.38 6.65
C GLN A 61 2.74 -4.86 8.09
N ALA A 62 3.86 -5.52 8.37
CA ALA A 62 4.19 -5.88 9.74
C ALA A 62 4.24 -4.59 10.57
N ASP A 63 3.81 -4.66 11.82
CA ASP A 63 3.73 -3.46 12.65
C ASP A 63 5.09 -2.75 12.75
N ALA A 64 6.16 -3.52 12.87
CA ALA A 64 7.50 -2.95 12.95
C ALA A 64 7.92 -2.25 11.65
N ASP A 65 7.34 -2.62 10.53
CA ASP A 65 7.73 -2.07 9.23
C ASP A 65 7.28 -0.63 9.05
N ARG A 66 6.42 -0.12 9.92
CA ARG A 66 6.05 1.29 9.88
C ARG A 66 7.25 2.21 10.10
N CYS A 67 8.31 1.69 10.72
CA CYS A 67 9.51 2.46 10.96
C CYS A 67 10.51 2.38 9.80
N LEU A 68 10.25 1.58 8.79
CA LEU A 68 11.15 1.44 7.66
C LEU A 68 11.25 2.74 6.90
N LYS A 69 12.46 3.07 6.49
CA LYS A 69 12.69 4.29 5.74
C LYS A 69 11.94 4.29 4.41
N SER A 70 11.86 3.14 3.74
CA SER A 70 11.11 3.03 2.48
C SER A 70 9.65 3.41 2.66
N TYR A 71 8.99 2.93 3.71
CA TYR A 71 7.60 3.28 3.97
C TYR A 71 7.47 4.77 4.31
N ARG A 72 8.36 5.28 5.14
CA ARG A 72 8.30 6.68 5.57
C ARG A 72 8.51 7.62 4.38
N VAL A 73 9.42 7.30 3.48
CA VAL A 73 9.66 8.08 2.28
C VAL A 73 8.44 8.07 1.37
N PHE A 74 7.86 6.90 1.17
CA PHE A 74 6.66 6.74 0.34
C PHE A 74 5.50 7.56 0.91
N ARG A 75 5.23 7.41 2.20
CA ARG A 75 4.15 8.11 2.87
C ARG A 75 4.32 9.62 2.79
N LYS A 76 5.53 10.08 3.05
CA LYS A 76 5.82 11.50 3.02
C LYS A 76 5.67 12.07 1.62
N ALA A 77 6.12 11.34 0.61
CA ALA A 77 6.04 11.81 -0.77
C ALA A 77 4.60 11.98 -1.26
N LEU A 78 3.67 11.20 -0.73
CA LEU A 78 2.27 11.28 -1.12
C LEU A 78 1.41 12.09 -0.15
N SER A 79 1.97 12.53 0.97
CA SER A 79 1.18 13.13 2.04
C SER A 79 0.41 14.39 1.62
N ALA A 80 0.91 15.12 0.64
CA ALA A 80 0.24 16.33 0.17
C ALA A 80 -0.93 16.03 -0.77
N ARG A 81 -1.05 14.77 -1.22
CA ARG A 81 -2.05 14.40 -2.22
C ARG A 81 -3.09 13.43 -1.71
N VAL A 82 -2.95 12.95 -0.50
CA VAL A 82 -3.87 11.93 0.05
C VAL A 82 -4.35 12.36 1.42
N HIS A 83 -5.52 11.85 1.80
CA HIS A 83 -6.05 12.01 3.13
C HIS A 83 -5.98 10.66 3.83
N PHE A 84 -5.48 10.65 5.04
CA PHE A 84 -5.40 9.44 5.82
C PHE A 84 -6.75 9.23 6.50
N LEU A 85 -7.49 8.21 6.04
CA LEU A 85 -8.84 7.99 6.51
C LEU A 85 -8.90 7.15 7.77
N LYS A 86 -8.10 6.10 7.81
CA LYS A 86 -8.15 5.16 8.91
C LYS A 86 -6.84 4.39 8.98
N GLY A 87 -6.45 4.01 10.16
CA GLY A 87 -5.30 3.17 10.37
C GLY A 87 -5.41 2.47 11.69
N GLY A 88 -4.59 1.47 11.90
CA GLY A 88 -4.58 0.74 13.14
C GLY A 88 -3.69 -0.47 13.09
N CYS A 89 -3.73 -1.23 14.16
CA CYS A 89 -3.00 -2.47 14.27
C CYS A 89 -4.01 -3.58 14.49
N ALA A 90 -3.71 -4.73 13.95
CA ALA A 90 -4.54 -5.91 14.10
C ALA A 90 -3.63 -7.14 14.16
N SER A 91 -4.20 -8.28 14.47
CA SER A 91 -3.46 -9.53 14.44
C SER A 91 -4.22 -10.51 13.59
N ALA A 92 -3.50 -11.18 12.73
CA ALA A 92 -4.03 -12.30 11.98
C ALA A 92 -3.54 -13.59 12.63
N VAL A 93 -4.41 -14.57 12.70
CA VAL A 93 -4.04 -15.88 13.22
C VAL A 93 -3.98 -16.82 12.04
N TRP A 94 -2.79 -17.41 11.84
CA TRP A 94 -2.64 -18.38 10.78
C TRP A 94 -2.88 -19.77 11.38
N ASN A 95 -3.70 -20.53 10.70
CA ASN A 95 -4.05 -21.86 11.18
C ASN A 95 -4.26 -22.74 9.95
N ALA A 96 -3.30 -23.60 9.71
CA ALA A 96 -3.32 -24.43 8.52
C ALA A 96 -4.38 -25.53 8.61
N ASP A 97 -4.72 -25.94 9.82
CA ASP A 97 -5.69 -27.00 10.03
C ASP A 97 -6.58 -26.58 11.19
N ALA A 98 -7.85 -26.44 10.93
CA ALA A 98 -8.80 -26.01 11.94
C ALA A 98 -8.84 -26.91 13.16
N SER A 99 -8.50 -28.18 13.01
CA SER A 99 -8.48 -29.10 14.14
C SER A 99 -7.31 -28.86 15.08
N GLN A 100 -6.34 -28.06 14.67
CA GLN A 100 -5.18 -27.77 15.49
C GLN A 100 -5.13 -26.33 15.91
N MET A 101 -6.25 -25.67 15.97
CA MET A 101 -6.26 -24.24 16.11
C MET A 101 -5.75 -23.72 17.43
N GLN A 102 -5.76 -24.50 18.50
CA GLN A 102 -5.48 -23.91 19.78
C GLN A 102 -4.01 -23.63 19.99
N ALA A 103 -3.28 -24.69 20.25
CA ALA A 103 -1.91 -24.50 20.71
C ALA A 103 -0.99 -23.99 19.61
N ASP A 104 -1.30 -24.31 18.38
CA ASP A 104 -0.39 -24.04 17.29
C ASP A 104 -0.74 -22.82 16.48
N ALA A 105 -1.74 -22.07 16.89
CA ALA A 105 -2.10 -20.85 16.20
C ALA A 105 -0.99 -19.82 16.34
N LEU A 106 -0.63 -19.17 15.23
CA LEU A 106 0.37 -18.12 15.23
C LEU A 106 -0.32 -16.80 14.99
N ALA A 107 -0.07 -15.84 15.87
CA ALA A 107 -0.61 -14.51 15.72
C ALA A 107 0.43 -13.62 15.06
N PHE A 108 0.02 -12.93 13.98
CA PHE A 108 0.91 -12.05 13.24
C PHE A 108 0.41 -10.62 13.40
N PRO A 109 1.07 -9.81 14.21
CA PRO A 109 0.67 -8.41 14.33
C PRO A 109 1.00 -7.68 13.03
N PHE A 110 0.06 -6.88 12.56
CA PHE A 110 0.28 -6.04 11.39
C PHE A 110 -0.40 -4.70 11.58
N SER A 111 0.07 -3.71 10.85
CA SER A 111 -0.56 -2.41 10.79
C SER A 111 -1.17 -2.20 9.41
N TYR A 112 -2.16 -1.34 9.36
CA TYR A 112 -2.76 -0.96 8.10
C TYR A 112 -3.11 0.51 8.11
N GLU A 113 -3.16 1.08 6.91
CA GLU A 113 -3.64 2.44 6.71
C GLU A 113 -4.49 2.47 5.45
N ILE A 114 -5.51 3.28 5.46
CA ILE A 114 -6.36 3.52 4.31
C ILE A 114 -6.27 5.01 4.00
N TRP A 115 -5.92 5.33 2.78
CA TRP A 115 -5.80 6.70 2.32
C TRP A 115 -6.70 6.92 1.12
N GLU A 116 -7.13 8.17 0.95
CA GLU A 116 -7.91 8.57 -0.21
C GLU A 116 -7.25 9.77 -0.88
N GLY A 117 -7.11 9.67 -2.17
CA GLY A 117 -6.51 10.76 -2.94
C GLY A 117 -7.41 11.33 -4.01
#